data_72150a6ff23bbbc70581fae70edc40cb
#
_entry.id   72150a6ff23bbbc70581fae70edc40cb
#
_cell.length_a   1.000
_cell.length_b   1.000
_cell.length_c   1.000
_cell.angle_alpha   90.00
_cell.angle_beta   90.00
_cell.angle_gamma   90.00
#
_symmetry.space_group_name_H-M   'P 1'
#
loop_
_entity.id
_entity.type
_entity.pdbx_description
1 polymer ?
#
loop_
_entity_poly.entity_id
_entity_poly.type
_entity_poly.pdbx_seq_one_letter_code
_entity_poly.pdbx_strand_id
1 'polypeptide(L)'
;PVFTRIGAMFEQDQNNRMKQQTETRSAQVGWTPFFGGLDRRVRRLCGDGDRYFVEMDWTRYDGTIPKPLFWRIRQIRFFFLHDSHKTTKMRRLYNWYVKNLLEKIILLPTGEVCQVKKGNPSGQYSTTVDNNMINVWLTAFEISYLFFKQFGRLPTEKELQENCSMICYGDD
;
A
#
# COMPACT_ATOMS: atom_id res chain seq x y z
N PRO A 1 7.30 -6.59 -20.46
CA PRO A 1 6.75 -7.80 -21.05
C PRO A 1 6.68 -8.98 -20.10
N VAL A 2 7.67 -9.89 -20.01
CA VAL A 2 7.56 -11.11 -19.17
C VAL A 2 7.47 -10.78 -17.69
N PHE A 3 8.33 -9.93 -17.19
CA PHE A 3 8.35 -9.51 -15.78
C PHE A 3 7.00 -8.91 -15.33
N THR A 4 6.41 -8.02 -16.14
CA THR A 4 5.10 -7.43 -15.88
C THR A 4 3.99 -8.50 -15.87
N ARG A 5 4.06 -9.49 -16.76
CA ARG A 5 3.08 -10.59 -16.80
C ARG A 5 3.17 -11.49 -15.57
N ILE A 6 4.39 -11.73 -15.05
CA ILE A 6 4.57 -12.45 -13.78
C ILE A 6 3.90 -11.68 -12.64
N GLY A 7 4.07 -10.36 -12.57
CA GLY A 7 3.36 -9.53 -11.60
C GLY A 7 1.85 -9.64 -11.73
N ALA A 8 1.31 -9.50 -12.94
CA ALA A 8 -0.12 -9.62 -13.20
C ALA A 8 -0.69 -10.97 -12.76
N MET A 9 0.03 -12.06 -13.03
CA MET A 9 -0.39 -13.42 -12.66
C MET A 9 -0.65 -13.56 -11.15
N PHE A 10 0.14 -12.91 -10.30
CA PHE A 10 -0.03 -12.97 -8.86
C PHE A 10 -0.98 -11.93 -8.29
N GLU A 11 -1.14 -10.78 -8.96
CA GLU A 11 -1.62 -9.57 -8.30
C GLU A 11 -2.88 -8.99 -8.95
N GLN A 12 -3.23 -9.38 -10.17
CA GLN A 12 -4.34 -8.78 -10.92
C GLN A 12 -5.68 -8.86 -10.19
N ASP A 13 -6.03 -10.04 -9.67
CA ASP A 13 -7.31 -10.23 -9.00
C ASP A 13 -7.38 -9.43 -7.70
N GLN A 14 -6.28 -9.38 -6.94
CA GLN A 14 -6.21 -8.56 -5.73
C GLN A 14 -6.34 -7.08 -6.05
N ASN A 15 -5.64 -6.60 -7.09
CA ASN A 15 -5.75 -5.20 -7.53
C ASN A 15 -7.19 -4.86 -7.94
N ASN A 16 -7.85 -5.76 -8.66
CA ASN A 16 -9.25 -5.57 -9.06
C ASN A 16 -10.20 -5.56 -7.85
N ARG A 17 -9.99 -6.45 -6.88
CA ARG A 17 -10.78 -6.47 -5.63
C ARG A 17 -10.59 -5.20 -4.81
N MET A 18 -9.36 -4.67 -4.71
CA MET A 18 -9.13 -3.40 -4.03
C MET A 18 -9.85 -2.25 -4.72
N LYS A 19 -9.82 -2.19 -6.05
CA LYS A 19 -10.58 -1.18 -6.83
C LYS A 19 -12.09 -1.24 -6.59
N GLN A 20 -12.64 -2.41 -6.35
CA GLN A 20 -14.07 -2.59 -6.08
C GLN A 20 -14.48 -2.21 -4.66
N GLN A 21 -13.53 -2.05 -3.74
CA GLN A 21 -13.79 -1.80 -2.32
C GLN A 21 -13.52 -0.35 -1.87
N THR A 22 -13.32 0.56 -2.79
CA THR A 22 -12.99 1.97 -2.49
C THR A 22 -14.04 2.70 -1.64
N GLU A 23 -15.31 2.29 -1.73
CA GLU A 23 -16.38 2.90 -0.94
C GLU A 23 -16.26 2.59 0.57
N THR A 24 -15.71 1.45 0.94
CA THR A 24 -15.69 0.95 2.31
C THR A 24 -14.31 0.86 2.94
N ARG A 25 -13.24 0.96 2.14
CA ARG A 25 -11.86 0.78 2.60
C ARG A 25 -11.05 2.07 2.53
N SER A 26 -9.96 2.13 3.27
CA SER A 26 -9.07 3.29 3.31
C SER A 26 -8.35 3.54 1.99
N ALA A 27 -7.90 2.48 1.32
CA ALA A 27 -7.23 2.57 0.02
C ALA A 27 -8.22 2.96 -1.09
N GLN A 28 -7.98 4.10 -1.74
CA GLN A 28 -8.88 4.67 -2.73
C GLN A 28 -8.49 4.37 -4.20
N VAL A 29 -7.82 3.25 -4.44
CA VAL A 29 -7.40 2.84 -5.79
C VAL A 29 -8.62 2.64 -6.69
N GLY A 30 -8.71 3.45 -7.75
CA GLY A 30 -9.82 3.32 -8.72
C GLY A 30 -11.07 4.14 -8.39
N TRP A 31 -11.04 5.00 -7.37
CA TRP A 31 -12.12 5.94 -7.13
C TRP A 31 -12.18 7.05 -8.19
N THR A 32 -13.30 7.73 -8.26
CA THR A 32 -13.47 8.93 -9.07
C THR A 32 -14.18 10.01 -8.25
N PRO A 33 -13.79 11.30 -8.38
CA PRO A 33 -14.50 12.40 -7.73
C PRO A 33 -15.89 12.65 -8.35
N PHE A 34 -16.07 12.21 -9.59
CA PHE A 34 -17.32 12.41 -10.32
C PHE A 34 -18.45 11.48 -9.81
N PHE A 35 -19.66 11.75 -10.27
CA PHE A 35 -20.86 10.97 -9.92
C PHE A 35 -21.10 10.80 -8.41
N GLY A 36 -20.82 11.85 -7.65
CA GLY A 36 -20.97 11.86 -6.21
C GLY A 36 -19.83 11.16 -5.45
N GLY A 37 -18.73 10.79 -6.13
CA GLY A 37 -17.59 10.12 -5.52
C GLY A 37 -16.94 10.97 -4.44
N LEU A 38 -16.71 12.26 -4.69
CA LEU A 38 -16.14 13.18 -3.71
C LEU A 38 -17.06 13.36 -2.51
N ASP A 39 -18.35 13.62 -2.72
CA ASP A 39 -19.33 13.84 -1.65
C ASP A 39 -19.39 12.63 -0.69
N ARG A 40 -19.41 11.41 -1.22
CA ARG A 40 -19.38 10.19 -0.39
C ARG A 40 -18.13 10.10 0.49
N ARG A 41 -16.96 10.50 -0.02
CA ARG A 41 -15.70 10.49 0.77
C ARG A 41 -15.70 11.56 1.86
N VAL A 42 -16.13 12.77 1.49
CA VAL A 42 -16.26 13.87 2.47
C VAL A 42 -17.22 13.46 3.59
N ARG A 43 -18.41 12.97 3.27
CA ARG A 43 -19.37 12.50 4.30
C ARG A 43 -18.79 11.40 5.16
N ARG A 44 -18.06 10.46 4.59
CA ARG A 44 -17.40 9.39 5.34
C ARG A 44 -16.35 9.91 6.31
N LEU A 45 -15.54 10.89 5.89
CA LEU A 45 -14.50 11.48 6.74
C LEU A 45 -15.09 12.39 7.80
N CYS A 46 -16.04 13.25 7.43
CA CYS A 46 -16.67 14.20 8.36
C CYS A 46 -17.52 13.50 9.41
N GLY A 47 -18.28 12.45 9.03
CA GLY A 47 -19.18 11.75 9.95
C GLY A 47 -20.15 12.70 10.67
N ASP A 48 -20.73 12.21 11.75
CA ASP A 48 -21.64 12.97 12.61
C ASP A 48 -20.89 13.32 13.92
N GLY A 49 -20.32 14.51 14.03
CA GLY A 49 -19.67 14.96 15.26
C GLY A 49 -18.38 15.72 15.07
N ASP A 50 -17.83 16.21 16.17
CA ASP A 50 -16.56 16.94 16.20
C ASP A 50 -15.40 16.00 15.89
N ARG A 51 -14.65 16.28 14.83
CA ARG A 51 -13.49 15.50 14.42
C ARG A 51 -12.30 16.40 14.16
N TYR A 52 -11.12 15.87 14.45
CA TYR A 52 -9.86 16.47 14.04
C TYR A 52 -9.46 15.86 12.70
N PHE A 53 -9.05 16.71 11.78
CA PHE A 53 -8.55 16.31 10.47
C PHE A 53 -7.04 16.47 10.45
N VAL A 54 -6.36 15.42 9.99
CA VAL A 54 -4.91 15.43 9.79
C VAL A 54 -4.65 15.08 8.33
N GLU A 55 -4.00 15.99 7.62
CA GLU A 55 -3.50 15.77 6.27
C GLU A 55 -2.02 15.40 6.36
N MET A 56 -1.62 14.35 5.65
CA MET A 56 -0.26 13.85 5.64
C MET A 56 0.22 13.69 4.19
N ASP A 57 1.40 14.22 3.90
CA ASP A 57 2.09 14.08 2.62
C ASP A 57 3.49 13.50 2.85
N TRP A 58 3.81 12.45 2.10
CA TRP A 58 5.09 11.76 2.23
C TRP A 58 6.13 12.28 1.23
N THR A 59 7.17 12.87 1.72
CA THR A 59 8.25 13.38 0.86
C THR A 59 8.98 12.25 0.13
N ARG A 60 8.95 12.28 -1.21
CA ARG A 60 9.63 11.30 -2.09
C ARG A 60 9.26 9.85 -1.79
N TYR A 61 7.98 9.60 -1.51
CA TYR A 61 7.45 8.33 -1.03
C TYR A 61 7.98 7.11 -1.79
N ASP A 62 7.76 7.05 -3.10
CA ASP A 62 8.16 5.93 -3.96
C ASP A 62 9.66 5.56 -3.82
N GLY A 63 10.52 6.56 -3.63
CA GLY A 63 11.96 6.37 -3.52
C GLY A 63 12.46 6.02 -2.11
N THR A 64 11.65 6.24 -1.07
CA THR A 64 12.08 6.15 0.34
C THR A 64 11.58 4.92 1.07
N ILE A 65 10.58 4.22 0.55
CA ILE A 65 10.00 3.02 1.17
C ILE A 65 11.08 2.02 1.58
N PRO A 66 11.17 1.65 2.88
CA PRO A 66 12.17 0.70 3.35
C PRO A 66 11.96 -0.70 2.78
N LYS A 67 13.04 -1.36 2.37
CA LYS A 67 12.99 -2.74 1.85
C LYS A 67 12.25 -3.73 2.76
N PRO A 68 12.46 -3.75 4.10
CA PRO A 68 11.76 -4.69 4.99
C PRO A 68 10.25 -4.49 4.98
N LEU A 69 9.78 -3.23 4.95
CA LEU A 69 8.35 -2.92 4.89
C LEU A 69 7.74 -3.37 3.59
N PHE A 70 8.34 -2.98 2.45
CA PHE A 70 7.87 -3.41 1.13
C PHE A 70 7.82 -4.95 1.03
N TRP A 71 8.88 -5.63 1.50
CA TRP A 71 8.91 -7.10 1.54
C TRP A 71 7.74 -7.67 2.36
N ARG A 72 7.45 -7.09 3.54
CA ARG A 72 6.34 -7.54 4.38
C ARG A 72 4.98 -7.39 3.68
N ILE A 73 4.73 -6.25 3.04
CA ILE A 73 3.50 -6.03 2.26
C ILE A 73 3.36 -7.09 1.15
N ARG A 74 4.44 -7.41 0.46
CA ARG A 74 4.45 -8.46 -0.57
C ARG A 74 4.17 -9.85 0.00
N GLN A 75 4.66 -10.17 1.19
CA GLN A 75 4.32 -11.45 1.85
C GLN A 75 2.83 -11.51 2.26
N ILE A 76 2.25 -10.40 2.70
CA ILE A 76 0.81 -10.29 2.96
C ILE A 76 0.02 -10.55 1.67
N ARG A 77 0.42 -9.97 0.54
CA ARG A 77 -0.23 -10.24 -0.75
C ARG A 77 -0.15 -11.71 -1.14
N PHE A 78 1.00 -12.36 -0.96
CA PHE A 78 1.14 -13.80 -1.23
C PHE A 78 0.24 -14.65 -0.32
N PHE A 79 0.07 -14.24 0.94
CA PHE A 79 -0.81 -14.93 1.89
C PHE A 79 -2.27 -14.96 1.41
N PHE A 80 -2.75 -13.90 0.77
CA PHE A 80 -4.12 -13.81 0.25
C PHE A 80 -4.35 -14.50 -1.11
N LEU A 81 -3.35 -15.15 -1.68
CA LEU A 81 -3.58 -16.00 -2.85
C LEU A 81 -4.42 -17.23 -2.48
N HIS A 82 -5.14 -17.75 -3.46
CA HIS A 82 -5.83 -19.03 -3.30
C HIS A 82 -4.82 -20.16 -3.04
N ASP A 83 -5.17 -21.14 -2.21
CA ASP A 83 -4.23 -22.18 -1.76
C ASP A 83 -3.65 -23.02 -2.90
N SER A 84 -4.41 -23.25 -3.97
CA SER A 84 -3.91 -23.91 -5.19
C SER A 84 -2.70 -23.23 -5.81
N HIS A 85 -2.51 -21.93 -5.56
CA HIS A 85 -1.38 -21.14 -6.06
C HIS A 85 -0.23 -21.00 -5.06
N LYS A 86 -0.37 -21.51 -3.84
CA LYS A 86 0.65 -21.41 -2.77
C LYS A 86 1.68 -22.55 -2.80
N THR A 87 1.96 -23.11 -3.96
CA THR A 87 2.97 -24.16 -4.10
C THR A 87 4.39 -23.62 -3.87
N THR A 88 5.34 -24.51 -3.54
CA THR A 88 6.76 -24.16 -3.37
C THR A 88 7.33 -23.49 -4.63
N LYS A 89 6.94 -23.98 -5.82
CA LYS A 89 7.37 -23.40 -7.11
C LYS A 89 6.87 -21.96 -7.26
N MET A 90 5.58 -21.71 -6.98
CA MET A 90 4.99 -20.38 -7.08
C MET A 90 5.56 -19.43 -6.03
N ARG A 91 5.82 -19.89 -4.82
CA ARG A 91 6.49 -19.10 -3.79
C ARG A 91 7.91 -18.68 -4.20
N ARG A 92 8.69 -19.59 -4.80
CA ARG A 92 10.02 -19.28 -5.32
C ARG A 92 9.96 -18.24 -6.44
N LEU A 93 9.03 -18.38 -7.38
CA LEU A 93 8.83 -17.45 -8.48
C LEU A 93 8.40 -16.06 -7.96
N TYR A 94 7.46 -16.02 -7.01
CA TYR A 94 7.01 -14.76 -6.40
C TYR A 94 8.14 -14.07 -5.63
N ASN A 95 8.90 -14.80 -4.83
CA ASN A 95 10.04 -14.25 -4.11
C ASN A 95 11.12 -13.71 -5.06
N TRP A 96 11.39 -14.39 -6.16
CA TRP A 96 12.26 -13.91 -7.21
C TRP A 96 11.74 -12.60 -7.82
N TYR A 97 10.46 -12.54 -8.15
CA TYR A 97 9.81 -11.34 -8.68
C TYR A 97 9.93 -10.16 -7.69
N VAL A 98 9.58 -10.36 -6.42
CA VAL A 98 9.66 -9.34 -5.38
C VAL A 98 11.11 -8.88 -5.14
N LYS A 99 12.07 -9.82 -5.14
CA LYS A 99 13.49 -9.47 -5.01
C LYS A 99 13.94 -8.52 -6.11
N ASN A 100 13.54 -8.77 -7.35
CA ASN A 100 13.91 -7.92 -8.48
C ASN A 100 13.18 -6.56 -8.50
N LEU A 101 12.03 -6.44 -7.84
CA LEU A 101 11.41 -5.13 -7.58
C LEU A 101 12.18 -4.32 -6.54
N LEU A 102 12.72 -4.99 -5.52
CA LEU A 102 13.44 -4.36 -4.40
C LEU A 102 14.90 -4.06 -4.72
N GLU A 103 15.56 -4.96 -5.46
CA GLU A 103 16.98 -4.87 -5.82
C GLU A 103 17.09 -4.64 -7.32
N LYS A 104 16.75 -3.44 -7.74
CA LYS A 104 16.70 -3.06 -9.16
C LYS A 104 18.01 -2.44 -9.64
N ILE A 105 18.37 -2.75 -10.87
CA ILE A 105 19.43 -2.08 -11.59
C ILE A 105 18.78 -1.01 -12.46
N ILE A 106 19.24 0.22 -12.34
CA ILE A 106 18.74 1.37 -13.11
C ILE A 106 19.85 2.01 -13.90
N LEU A 107 19.53 2.44 -15.10
CA LEU A 107 20.40 3.28 -15.93
C LEU A 107 19.98 4.74 -15.73
N LEU A 108 20.91 5.56 -15.26
CA LEU A 108 20.71 7.00 -15.10
C LEU A 108 20.82 7.73 -16.42
N PRO A 109 20.24 8.93 -16.57
CA PRO A 109 20.39 9.76 -17.75
C PRO A 109 21.86 10.13 -18.07
N THR A 110 22.73 10.09 -17.07
CA THR A 110 24.18 10.29 -17.20
C THR A 110 24.92 9.10 -17.87
N GLY A 111 24.23 7.96 -18.08
CA GLY A 111 24.83 6.72 -18.58
C GLY A 111 25.36 5.80 -17.46
N GLU A 112 25.31 6.24 -16.21
CA GLU A 112 25.74 5.41 -15.07
C GLU A 112 24.72 4.32 -14.75
N VAL A 113 25.22 3.15 -14.37
CA VAL A 113 24.40 2.02 -13.92
C VAL A 113 24.48 1.90 -12.41
N CYS A 114 23.35 2.01 -11.74
CA CYS A 114 23.25 1.98 -10.28
C CYS A 114 22.37 0.83 -9.78
N GLN A 115 22.74 0.22 -8.65
CA GLN A 115 21.86 -0.70 -7.94
C GLN A 115 21.09 0.06 -6.85
N VAL A 116 19.76 0.01 -6.93
CA VAL A 116 18.87 0.60 -5.91
C VAL A 116 18.20 -0.51 -5.11
N LYS A 117 18.27 -0.43 -3.77
CA LYS A 117 17.78 -1.46 -2.83
C LYS A 117 16.64 -0.98 -1.94
N LYS A 118 15.92 0.06 -2.36
CA LYS A 118 14.77 0.63 -1.63
C LYS A 118 13.74 1.19 -2.60
N GLY A 119 12.61 1.59 -2.07
CA GLY A 119 11.54 2.24 -2.83
C GLY A 119 10.72 1.27 -3.68
N ASN A 120 9.55 1.75 -4.07
CA ASN A 120 8.65 1.06 -4.99
C ASN A 120 8.88 1.60 -6.41
N PRO A 121 9.18 0.77 -7.43
CA PRO A 121 9.40 1.26 -8.78
C PRO A 121 8.12 1.87 -9.36
N SER A 122 8.15 3.16 -9.70
CA SER A 122 7.08 3.79 -10.47
C SER A 122 6.91 3.05 -11.79
N GLY A 123 5.65 2.74 -12.16
CA GLY A 123 5.33 1.99 -13.39
C GLY A 123 5.45 0.46 -13.29
N GLN A 124 5.80 -0.13 -12.12
CA GLN A 124 5.58 -1.56 -11.90
C GLN A 124 4.08 -1.88 -11.87
N TYR A 125 3.70 -3.16 -12.01
CA TYR A 125 2.30 -3.57 -12.20
C TYR A 125 1.35 -3.11 -11.09
N SER A 126 1.79 -3.04 -9.85
CA SER A 126 0.98 -2.74 -8.67
C SER A 126 1.46 -1.52 -7.88
N THR A 127 2.18 -0.57 -8.48
CA THR A 127 2.76 0.58 -7.77
C THR A 127 1.74 1.26 -6.86
N THR A 128 0.61 1.70 -7.40
CA THR A 128 -0.43 2.41 -6.64
C THR A 128 -1.04 1.54 -5.55
N VAL A 129 -1.30 0.27 -5.84
CA VAL A 129 -1.89 -0.66 -4.84
C VAL A 129 -0.93 -0.89 -3.68
N ASP A 130 0.35 -1.15 -3.98
CA ASP A 130 1.36 -1.34 -2.94
C ASP A 130 1.57 -0.07 -2.12
N ASN A 131 1.62 1.09 -2.77
CA ASN A 131 1.73 2.38 -2.09
C ASN A 131 0.56 2.60 -1.13
N ASN A 132 -0.67 2.34 -1.55
CA ASN A 132 -1.83 2.41 -0.65
C ASN A 132 -1.70 1.45 0.55
N MET A 133 -1.29 0.20 0.32
CA MET A 133 -1.12 -0.76 1.43
C MET A 133 -0.03 -0.31 2.41
N ILE A 134 1.06 0.24 1.89
CA ILE A 134 2.17 0.76 2.69
C ILE A 134 1.72 2.00 3.46
N ASN A 135 1.00 2.93 2.83
CA ASN A 135 0.51 4.15 3.45
C ASN A 135 -0.45 3.83 4.61
N VAL A 136 -1.44 2.96 4.38
CA VAL A 136 -2.33 2.48 5.46
C VAL A 136 -1.54 1.88 6.63
N TRP A 137 -0.51 1.08 6.33
CA TRP A 137 0.32 0.48 7.37
C TRP A 137 1.14 1.52 8.14
N LEU A 138 1.76 2.46 7.44
CA LEU A 138 2.57 3.52 8.06
C LEU A 138 1.71 4.42 8.93
N THR A 139 0.56 4.85 8.46
CA THR A 139 -0.38 5.68 9.24
C THR A 139 -0.86 4.95 10.50
N ALA A 140 -1.23 3.68 10.37
CA ALA A 140 -1.61 2.88 11.55
C ALA A 140 -0.44 2.71 12.54
N PHE A 141 0.78 2.56 12.04
CA PHE A 141 1.98 2.50 12.86
C PHE A 141 2.21 3.82 13.62
N GLU A 142 2.13 4.96 12.94
CA GLU A 142 2.32 6.27 13.57
C GLU A 142 1.28 6.56 14.64
N ILE A 143 -0.01 6.32 14.34
CA ILE A 143 -1.08 6.48 15.32
C ILE A 143 -0.85 5.56 16.53
N SER A 144 -0.48 4.31 16.29
CA SER A 144 -0.20 3.35 17.36
C SER A 144 1.01 3.76 18.21
N TYR A 145 2.03 4.33 17.59
CA TYR A 145 3.22 4.83 18.28
C TYR A 145 2.92 6.05 19.14
N LEU A 146 2.15 7.00 18.62
CA LEU A 146 1.71 8.18 19.39
C LEU A 146 0.82 7.77 20.56
N PHE A 147 -0.09 6.84 20.35
CA PHE A 147 -0.94 6.28 21.40
C PHE A 147 -0.09 5.60 22.49
N PHE A 148 0.90 4.80 22.08
CA PHE A 148 1.83 4.17 23.05
C PHE A 148 2.61 5.19 23.87
N LYS A 149 3.08 6.28 23.23
CA LYS A 149 3.77 7.35 23.96
C LYS A 149 2.88 8.03 25.00
N GLN A 150 1.61 8.18 24.71
CA GLN A 150 0.66 8.86 25.59
C GLN A 150 0.13 7.95 26.71
N PHE A 151 -0.15 6.68 26.41
CA PHE A 151 -0.88 5.77 27.30
C PHE A 151 -0.04 4.59 27.81
N GLY A 152 1.22 4.43 27.37
CA GLY A 152 2.11 3.33 27.76
C GLY A 152 1.71 1.95 27.23
N ARG A 153 0.69 1.86 26.36
CA ARG A 153 0.22 0.62 25.72
C ARG A 153 -0.13 0.86 24.26
N LEU A 154 -0.18 -0.20 23.49
CA LEU A 154 -0.70 -0.12 22.11
C LEU A 154 -2.24 -0.01 22.11
N PRO A 155 -2.84 0.67 21.12
CA PRO A 155 -4.28 0.67 20.92
C PRO A 155 -4.77 -0.72 20.51
N THR A 156 -5.98 -1.06 20.91
CA THR A 156 -6.69 -2.22 20.39
C THR A 156 -7.20 -1.95 18.96
N GLU A 157 -7.47 -3.00 18.20
CA GLU A 157 -8.09 -2.86 16.88
C GLU A 157 -9.42 -2.10 16.94
N LYS A 158 -10.22 -2.36 17.97
CA LYS A 158 -11.49 -1.67 18.19
C LYS A 158 -11.30 -0.16 18.40
N GLU A 159 -10.33 0.24 19.24
CA GLU A 159 -10.03 1.66 19.48
C GLU A 159 -9.60 2.36 18.19
N LEU A 160 -8.81 1.71 17.34
CA LEU A 160 -8.43 2.27 16.03
C LEU A 160 -9.62 2.40 15.10
N GLN A 161 -10.47 1.38 15.01
CA GLN A 161 -11.63 1.37 14.11
C GLN A 161 -12.70 2.40 14.51
N GLU A 162 -12.92 2.60 15.80
CA GLU A 162 -13.94 3.52 16.30
C GLU A 162 -13.49 4.98 16.29
N ASN A 163 -12.20 5.24 16.46
CA ASN A 163 -11.69 6.61 16.62
C ASN A 163 -10.93 7.15 15.40
N CYS A 164 -10.55 6.29 14.44
CA CYS A 164 -9.77 6.69 13.29
C CYS A 164 -10.48 6.32 11.99
N SER A 165 -10.68 7.31 11.13
CA SER A 165 -11.11 7.10 9.75
C SER A 165 -10.07 7.70 8.83
N MET A 166 -9.62 6.95 7.83
CA MET A 166 -8.67 7.46 6.86
C MET A 166 -9.05 7.08 5.43
N ILE A 167 -8.64 7.89 4.52
CA ILE A 167 -8.55 7.56 3.09
C ILE A 167 -7.15 7.90 2.60
N CYS A 168 -6.63 7.13 1.68
CA CYS A 168 -5.34 7.39 1.05
C CYS A 168 -5.37 6.99 -0.42
N TYR A 169 -4.59 7.71 -1.24
CA TYR A 169 -4.38 7.37 -2.64
C TYR A 169 -2.89 7.49 -2.99
N GLY A 170 -2.19 6.36 -3.02
CA GLY A 170 -0.74 6.36 -3.23
C GLY A 170 -0.02 6.85 -1.99
N ASP A 171 0.63 7.97 -2.14
CA ASP A 171 1.41 8.70 -1.12
C ASP A 171 0.57 9.75 -0.34
N ASP A 172 -0.56 10.16 -0.88
CA ASP A 172 -1.50 11.11 -0.25
C ASP A 172 -2.55 10.43 0.64
#